data_cfd514a9f0e0129087134297b2d741e8
#
_entry.id   cfd514a9f0e0129087134297b2d741e8
#
_cell.length_a   1.000
_cell.length_b   1.000
_cell.length_c   1.000
_cell.angle_alpha   90.00
_cell.angle_beta   90.00
_cell.angle_gamma   90.00
#
_symmetry.space_group_name_H-M   'P 1'
#
loop_
_entity.id
_entity.type
_entity.pdbx_description
1 polymer ?
#
loop_
_entity_poly.entity_id
_entity_poly.type
_entity_poly.pdbx_seq_one_letter_code
_entity_poly.pdbx_strand_id
1 'polypeptide(L)'
;MADKKAGLNSFQKSSLKKIELEYEIKSSPKVLFTMLSTPSGLEEWFADTVNPHNDSFIFEWEGEKKESKIIAKKDNQFIRFKWGSDEYHDTFFEFTIVQDDLTSDVALVITDFTTEEDREESVMLWNSQVGDLRHVVGS
;
A
#
# COMPACT_ATOMS: atom_id res chain seq x y z
N MET A 1 -9.23 7.25 4.07
CA MET A 1 -8.25 7.74 3.11
C MET A 1 -8.72 7.54 1.69
N ALA A 2 -8.80 8.60 0.95
CA ALA A 2 -9.30 8.53 -0.41
C ALA A 2 -8.25 7.97 -1.36
N ASP A 3 -8.69 7.21 -2.34
CA ASP A 3 -7.85 6.82 -3.45
C ASP A 3 -7.74 8.00 -4.41
N LYS A 4 -6.57 8.60 -4.47
CA LYS A 4 -6.32 9.80 -5.26
C LYS A 4 -6.35 9.55 -6.76
N LYS A 5 -6.30 8.30 -7.19
CA LYS A 5 -6.37 7.94 -8.61
C LYS A 5 -7.81 7.85 -9.09
N ALA A 6 -8.79 7.79 -8.16
CA ALA A 6 -10.19 7.77 -8.53
C ALA A 6 -10.54 9.09 -9.23
N GLY A 7 -11.20 9.00 -10.36
CA GLY A 7 -11.64 10.17 -11.11
C GLY A 7 -10.59 10.80 -12.02
N LEU A 8 -9.36 10.27 -12.05
CA LEU A 8 -8.36 10.75 -13.01
C LEU A 8 -8.79 10.44 -14.43
N ASN A 9 -8.64 11.40 -15.34
CA ASN A 9 -8.89 11.18 -16.76
C ASN A 9 -7.68 10.49 -17.42
N SER A 10 -7.81 10.12 -18.68
CA SER A 10 -6.75 9.41 -19.41
C SER A 10 -5.45 10.21 -19.49
N PHE A 11 -5.54 11.53 -19.66
CA PHE A 11 -4.36 12.38 -19.72
C PHE A 11 -3.62 12.40 -18.37
N GLN A 12 -4.36 12.55 -17.27
CA GLN A 12 -3.77 12.57 -15.94
C GLN A 12 -3.11 11.22 -15.60
N LYS A 13 -3.78 10.10 -15.94
CA LYS A 13 -3.21 8.77 -15.68
C LYS A 13 -1.94 8.52 -16.47
N SER A 14 -1.84 9.04 -17.70
CA SER A 14 -0.64 8.86 -18.52
C SER A 14 0.56 9.65 -18.00
N SER A 15 0.34 10.62 -17.09
CA SER A 15 1.42 11.41 -16.50
C SER A 15 1.84 10.90 -15.12
N LEU A 16 1.34 9.72 -14.70
CA LEU A 16 1.70 9.12 -13.41
C LEU A 16 3.17 8.71 -13.39
N LYS A 17 3.84 9.03 -12.29
CA LYS A 17 5.24 8.69 -12.05
C LYS A 17 5.34 7.78 -10.83
N LYS A 18 6.28 6.85 -10.88
CA LYS A 18 6.54 5.95 -9.77
C LYS A 18 7.22 6.70 -8.62
N ILE A 19 6.77 6.44 -7.41
CA ILE A 19 7.45 6.88 -6.18
C ILE A 19 7.76 5.67 -5.32
N GLU A 20 8.87 5.75 -4.58
CA GLU A 20 9.25 4.73 -3.61
C GLU A 20 9.56 5.40 -2.29
N LEU A 21 8.93 4.92 -1.23
CA LEU A 21 9.07 5.49 0.11
C LEU A 21 9.55 4.39 1.05
N GLU A 22 10.59 4.68 1.82
CA GLU A 22 11.17 3.70 2.75
C GLU A 22 10.93 4.13 4.19
N TYR A 23 10.51 3.18 5.01
CA TYR A 23 10.19 3.41 6.42
C TYR A 23 10.80 2.32 7.27
N GLU A 24 11.57 2.70 8.30
CA GLU A 24 12.03 1.73 9.28
C GLU A 24 10.86 1.26 10.13
N ILE A 25 10.70 -0.06 10.29
CA ILE A 25 9.63 -0.65 11.08
C ILE A 25 10.27 -1.61 12.09
N LYS A 26 10.06 -1.38 13.38
CA LYS A 26 10.60 -2.24 14.43
C LYS A 26 9.68 -3.43 14.66
N SER A 27 9.74 -4.39 13.75
CA SER A 27 8.91 -5.59 13.78
C SER A 27 9.63 -6.67 12.99
N SER A 28 9.27 -7.93 13.22
CA SER A 28 9.80 -9.02 12.39
C SER A 28 9.18 -8.98 11.00
N PRO A 29 9.87 -9.50 9.97
CA PRO A 29 9.28 -9.60 8.64
C PRO A 29 7.95 -10.35 8.63
N LYS A 30 7.83 -11.40 9.44
CA LYS A 30 6.60 -12.20 9.49
C LYS A 30 5.42 -11.41 10.06
N VAL A 31 5.63 -10.70 11.17
CA VAL A 31 4.58 -9.88 11.79
C VAL A 31 4.19 -8.74 10.85
N LEU A 32 5.18 -8.06 10.28
CA LEU A 32 4.92 -6.99 9.34
C LEU A 32 4.14 -7.49 8.13
N PHE A 33 4.54 -8.63 7.55
CA PHE A 33 3.86 -9.16 6.37
C PHE A 33 2.38 -9.48 6.66
N THR A 34 2.06 -9.95 7.86
CA THR A 34 0.66 -10.18 8.26
C THR A 34 -0.13 -8.88 8.19
N MET A 35 0.45 -7.76 8.61
CA MET A 35 -0.20 -6.44 8.53
C MET A 35 -0.38 -5.95 7.09
N LEU A 36 0.44 -6.42 6.15
CA LEU A 36 0.44 -5.96 4.76
C LEU A 36 -0.41 -6.84 3.85
N SER A 37 -0.69 -8.07 4.24
CA SER A 37 -1.19 -9.08 3.31
C SER A 37 -2.51 -9.73 3.73
N THR A 38 -3.02 -9.45 4.92
CA THR A 38 -4.28 -10.03 5.38
C THR A 38 -5.35 -8.96 5.53
N PRO A 39 -6.63 -9.31 5.32
CA PRO A 39 -7.71 -8.36 5.55
C PRO A 39 -7.68 -7.76 6.97
N SER A 40 -7.53 -8.60 7.99
CA SER A 40 -7.51 -8.11 9.37
C SER A 40 -6.30 -7.22 9.66
N GLY A 41 -5.14 -7.56 9.10
CA GLY A 41 -3.95 -6.73 9.24
C GLY A 41 -4.10 -5.36 8.60
N LEU A 42 -4.61 -5.34 7.37
CA LEU A 42 -4.82 -4.09 6.63
C LEU A 42 -5.90 -3.21 7.26
N GLU A 43 -6.88 -3.79 7.94
CA GLU A 43 -7.88 -3.01 8.67
C GLU A 43 -7.30 -2.26 9.86
N GLU A 44 -6.14 -2.69 10.34
CA GLU A 44 -5.52 -2.04 11.48
C GLU A 44 -4.88 -0.68 11.13
N TRP A 45 -4.51 -0.48 9.86
CA TRP A 45 -3.76 0.72 9.51
C TRP A 45 -4.06 1.30 8.12
N PHE A 46 -4.54 0.50 7.18
CA PHE A 46 -4.64 0.92 5.79
C PHE A 46 -6.05 1.34 5.38
N ALA A 47 -7.07 0.63 5.84
CA ALA A 47 -8.46 0.92 5.46
C ALA A 47 -9.39 0.68 6.64
N ASP A 48 -10.59 1.25 6.58
CA ASP A 48 -11.59 1.07 7.63
C ASP A 48 -12.08 -0.38 7.68
N THR A 49 -12.40 -0.95 6.51
CA THR A 49 -12.72 -2.36 6.38
C THR A 49 -12.03 -2.94 5.16
N VAL A 50 -11.75 -4.24 5.22
CA VAL A 50 -11.12 -4.98 4.12
C VAL A 50 -11.84 -6.32 4.00
N ASN A 51 -12.49 -6.55 2.86
CA ASN A 51 -13.22 -7.80 2.61
C ASN A 51 -12.58 -8.57 1.46
N PRO A 52 -12.22 -9.83 1.67
CA PRO A 52 -11.66 -10.64 0.60
C PRO A 52 -12.74 -11.00 -0.42
N HIS A 53 -12.37 -11.01 -1.69
CA HIS A 53 -13.26 -11.40 -2.79
C HIS A 53 -12.42 -12.05 -3.89
N ASN A 54 -12.37 -13.39 -3.92
CA ASN A 54 -11.51 -14.16 -4.83
C ASN A 54 -10.04 -13.77 -4.63
N ASP A 55 -9.35 -13.27 -5.68
CA ASP A 55 -7.96 -12.83 -5.60
C ASP A 55 -7.84 -11.31 -5.38
N SER A 56 -8.92 -10.69 -4.88
CA SER A 56 -8.99 -9.25 -4.65
C SER A 56 -9.34 -8.96 -3.19
N PHE A 57 -9.04 -7.73 -2.75
CA PHE A 57 -9.55 -7.16 -1.52
C PHE A 57 -10.43 -5.97 -1.86
N ILE A 58 -11.58 -5.87 -1.20
CA ILE A 58 -12.44 -4.70 -1.30
C ILE A 58 -12.15 -3.85 -0.07
N PHE A 59 -11.49 -2.71 -0.30
CA PHE A 59 -11.18 -1.74 0.74
C PHE A 59 -12.29 -0.72 0.87
N GLU A 60 -12.58 -0.29 2.09
CA GLU A 60 -13.57 0.72 2.33
C GLU A 60 -13.00 1.83 3.22
N TRP A 61 -13.17 3.09 2.80
CA TRP A 61 -12.83 4.28 3.57
C TRP A 61 -14.07 5.16 3.59
N GLU A 62 -14.55 5.49 4.81
CA GLU A 62 -15.69 6.40 4.98
C GLU A 62 -16.88 6.05 4.09
N GLY A 63 -17.16 4.75 3.97
CA GLY A 63 -18.28 4.24 3.18
C GLY A 63 -18.00 4.07 1.69
N GLU A 64 -16.86 4.56 1.19
CA GLU A 64 -16.48 4.40 -0.22
C GLU A 64 -15.67 3.13 -0.40
N LYS A 65 -16.13 2.27 -1.31
CA LYS A 65 -15.52 0.97 -1.56
C LYS A 65 -14.69 0.97 -2.83
N LYS A 66 -13.51 0.33 -2.78
CA LYS A 66 -12.64 0.18 -3.93
C LYS A 66 -12.02 -1.22 -3.92
N GLU A 67 -12.07 -1.87 -5.07
CA GLU A 67 -11.49 -3.20 -5.22
C GLU A 67 -10.06 -3.12 -5.74
N SER A 68 -9.19 -3.94 -5.15
CA SER A 68 -7.80 -4.05 -5.60
C SER A 68 -7.43 -5.51 -5.72
N LYS A 69 -6.93 -5.89 -6.88
CA LYS A 69 -6.52 -7.26 -7.16
C LYS A 69 -5.10 -7.49 -6.67
N ILE A 70 -4.85 -8.65 -6.05
CA ILE A 70 -3.48 -9.06 -5.69
C ILE A 70 -2.86 -9.67 -6.94
N ILE A 71 -1.84 -9.02 -7.50
CA ILE A 71 -1.22 -9.45 -8.75
C ILE A 71 0.12 -10.16 -8.57
N ALA A 72 0.75 -10.03 -7.40
CA ALA A 72 1.99 -10.73 -7.07
C ALA A 72 2.16 -10.74 -5.56
N LYS A 73 2.73 -11.84 -5.03
CA LYS A 73 2.94 -11.97 -3.60
C LYS A 73 4.02 -13.01 -3.33
N LYS A 74 4.88 -12.73 -2.35
CA LYS A 74 5.84 -13.69 -1.84
C LYS A 74 5.90 -13.53 -0.32
N ASP A 75 5.64 -14.62 0.41
CA ASP A 75 5.52 -14.59 1.86
C ASP A 75 6.72 -13.92 2.54
N ASN A 76 6.43 -13.02 3.45
CA ASN A 76 7.41 -12.27 4.25
C ASN A 76 8.33 -11.38 3.42
N GLN A 77 8.05 -11.17 2.15
CA GLN A 77 8.89 -10.36 1.25
C GLN A 77 8.12 -9.22 0.60
N PHE A 78 7.02 -9.51 -0.10
CA PHE A 78 6.27 -8.44 -0.74
C PHE A 78 4.85 -8.87 -1.10
N ILE A 79 3.99 -7.86 -1.33
CA ILE A 79 2.66 -8.04 -1.92
C ILE A 79 2.39 -6.84 -2.83
N ARG A 80 1.89 -7.11 -4.04
CA ARG A 80 1.60 -6.10 -5.04
C ARG A 80 0.12 -6.11 -5.38
N PHE A 81 -0.47 -4.94 -5.39
CA PHE A 81 -1.89 -4.75 -5.66
C PHE A 81 -2.09 -3.89 -6.90
N LYS A 82 -3.21 -4.11 -7.59
CA LYS A 82 -3.60 -3.28 -8.70
C LYS A 82 -5.05 -2.83 -8.49
N TRP A 83 -5.27 -1.52 -8.49
CA TRP A 83 -6.62 -0.98 -8.39
C TRP A 83 -7.45 -1.39 -9.60
N GLY A 84 -8.72 -1.74 -9.39
CA GLY A 84 -9.62 -2.06 -10.49
C GLY A 84 -9.79 -0.91 -11.47
N SER A 85 -9.76 0.34 -10.95
CA SER A 85 -9.85 1.54 -11.80
C SER A 85 -8.62 1.73 -12.69
N ASP A 86 -7.52 1.05 -12.42
CA ASP A 86 -6.25 1.19 -13.14
C ASP A 86 -5.91 -0.03 -13.98
N GLU A 87 -6.88 -0.94 -14.26
CA GLU A 87 -6.55 -2.23 -14.89
C GLU A 87 -5.91 -2.12 -16.28
N TYR A 88 -6.13 -1.00 -16.99
CA TYR A 88 -5.55 -0.78 -18.31
C TYR A 88 -4.27 0.06 -18.30
N HIS A 89 -3.72 0.33 -17.12
CA HIS A 89 -2.50 1.12 -16.95
C HIS A 89 -1.44 0.28 -16.25
N ASP A 90 -0.17 0.58 -16.48
CA ASP A 90 0.96 -0.13 -15.86
C ASP A 90 1.25 0.39 -14.46
N THR A 91 0.20 0.68 -13.69
CA THR A 91 0.33 1.16 -12.33
C THR A 91 -0.06 0.09 -11.32
N PHE A 92 0.49 0.20 -10.14
CA PHE A 92 0.22 -0.72 -9.02
C PHE A 92 0.63 -0.02 -7.72
N PHE A 93 0.31 -0.62 -6.59
CA PHE A 93 1.00 -0.26 -5.36
C PHE A 93 1.55 -1.54 -4.72
N GLU A 94 2.67 -1.41 -4.06
CA GLU A 94 3.39 -2.58 -3.56
C GLU A 94 4.00 -2.29 -2.20
N PHE A 95 3.91 -3.28 -1.33
CA PHE A 95 4.57 -3.27 -0.04
C PHE A 95 5.70 -4.29 -0.08
N THR A 96 6.93 -3.84 0.08
CA THR A 96 8.11 -4.70 0.07
C THR A 96 8.81 -4.61 1.42
N ILE A 97 9.19 -5.76 1.98
CA ILE A 97 9.93 -5.85 3.24
C ILE A 97 11.40 -6.07 2.90
N VAL A 98 12.26 -5.22 3.44
CA VAL A 98 13.70 -5.33 3.28
C VAL A 98 14.31 -5.50 4.68
N GLN A 99 15.18 -6.48 4.85
CA GLN A 99 15.89 -6.68 6.10
C GLN A 99 17.38 -6.57 5.87
N ASP A 100 18.05 -5.75 6.68
CA ASP A 100 19.50 -5.57 6.59
C ASP A 100 20.21 -6.83 7.12
N ASP A 101 21.15 -7.36 6.35
CA ASP A 101 21.86 -8.60 6.70
C ASP A 101 22.77 -8.44 7.91
N LEU A 102 23.26 -7.24 8.16
CA LEU A 102 24.20 -6.99 9.25
C LEU A 102 23.50 -6.61 10.56
N THR A 103 22.50 -5.74 10.48
CA THR A 103 21.84 -5.22 11.67
C THR A 103 20.52 -5.92 11.98
N SER A 104 19.95 -6.63 11.00
CA SER A 104 18.61 -7.21 11.06
C SER A 104 17.50 -6.18 11.12
N ASP A 105 17.80 -4.89 10.89
CA ASP A 105 16.79 -3.86 10.83
C ASP A 105 15.84 -4.13 9.67
N VAL A 106 14.55 -3.86 9.90
CA VAL A 106 13.49 -4.11 8.93
C VAL A 106 12.99 -2.77 8.40
N ALA A 107 12.83 -2.69 7.09
CA ALA A 107 12.23 -1.53 6.44
C ALA A 107 11.06 -1.97 5.57
N LEU A 108 10.04 -1.11 5.52
CA LEU A 108 8.93 -1.23 4.58
C LEU A 108 9.20 -0.26 3.43
N VAL A 109 9.23 -0.77 2.21
CA VAL A 109 9.31 0.06 1.02
C VAL A 109 7.95 0.06 0.34
N ILE A 110 7.36 1.23 0.20
CA ILE A 110 6.08 1.41 -0.49
C ILE A 110 6.36 1.96 -1.87
N THR A 111 5.89 1.24 -2.89
CA THR A 111 5.92 1.69 -4.27
C THR A 111 4.50 2.08 -4.68
N ASP A 112 4.35 3.27 -5.23
CA ASP A 112 3.06 3.78 -5.69
C ASP A 112 3.29 4.69 -6.90
N PHE A 113 2.21 5.15 -7.51
CA PHE A 113 2.26 6.04 -8.66
C PHE A 113 1.41 7.26 -8.38
N THR A 114 1.92 8.43 -8.73
CA THR A 114 1.22 9.69 -8.53
C THR A 114 1.64 10.67 -9.62
N THR A 115 0.84 11.72 -9.79
CA THR A 115 1.23 12.82 -10.67
C THR A 115 2.25 13.70 -9.96
N GLU A 116 3.03 14.46 -10.71
CA GLU A 116 3.97 15.43 -10.13
C GLU A 116 3.22 16.42 -9.23
N GLU A 117 2.04 16.83 -9.66
CA GLU A 117 1.20 17.77 -8.92
C GLU A 117 0.74 17.20 -7.58
N ASP A 118 0.40 15.92 -7.52
CA ASP A 118 -0.14 15.26 -6.31
C ASP A 118 0.93 14.57 -5.47
N ARG A 119 2.19 14.62 -5.89
CA ARG A 119 3.25 13.86 -5.25
C ARG A 119 3.40 14.15 -3.75
N GLU A 120 3.45 15.41 -3.39
CA GLU A 120 3.62 15.82 -1.99
C GLU A 120 2.48 15.32 -1.11
N GLU A 121 1.26 15.46 -1.60
CA GLU A 121 0.08 15.00 -0.87
C GLU A 121 0.08 13.47 -0.73
N SER A 122 0.49 12.73 -1.78
CA SER A 122 0.59 11.28 -1.74
C SER A 122 1.61 10.83 -0.69
N VAL A 123 2.76 11.49 -0.63
CA VAL A 123 3.79 11.18 0.35
C VAL A 123 3.27 11.42 1.78
N MET A 124 2.58 12.53 1.99
CA MET A 124 2.01 12.85 3.30
C MET A 124 0.98 11.82 3.75
N LEU A 125 0.15 11.35 2.82
CA LEU A 125 -0.84 10.32 3.13
C LEU A 125 -0.17 9.00 3.53
N TRP A 126 0.85 8.58 2.80
CA TRP A 126 1.59 7.37 3.16
C TRP A 126 2.30 7.52 4.50
N ASN A 127 2.91 8.68 4.75
CA ASN A 127 3.55 8.94 6.04
C ASN A 127 2.57 8.77 7.19
N SER A 128 1.35 9.29 7.03
CA SER A 128 0.31 9.19 8.04
C SER A 128 -0.13 7.74 8.27
N GLN A 129 -0.36 7.00 7.18
CA GLN A 129 -0.78 5.60 7.29
C GLN A 129 0.30 4.73 7.91
N VAL A 130 1.56 4.94 7.54
CA VAL A 130 2.67 4.20 8.13
C VAL A 130 2.82 4.55 9.60
N GLY A 131 2.52 5.79 9.98
CA GLY A 131 2.45 6.16 11.39
C GLY A 131 1.47 5.29 12.16
N ASP A 132 0.29 5.05 11.59
CA ASP A 132 -0.70 4.15 12.19
C ASP A 132 -0.20 2.72 12.25
N LEU A 133 0.44 2.25 11.19
CA LEU A 133 1.05 0.90 11.17
C LEU A 133 2.08 0.74 12.28
N ARG A 134 2.97 1.72 12.45
CA ARG A 134 3.98 1.69 13.51
C ARG A 134 3.33 1.61 14.88
N HIS A 135 2.26 2.35 15.08
CA HIS A 135 1.52 2.31 16.34
C HIS A 135 0.98 0.91 16.62
N VAL A 136 0.40 0.26 15.61
CA VAL A 136 -0.18 -1.07 15.74
C VAL A 136 0.87 -2.12 16.08
N VAL A 137 2.03 -2.08 15.44
CA VAL A 137 3.10 -3.07 15.69
C VAL A 137 4.00 -2.71 16.86
N GLY A 138 3.75 -1.61 17.56
CA GLY A 138 4.53 -1.18 18.71
C GLY A 138 5.88 -0.60 18.34
N SER A 139 6.00 -0.07 17.17
CA SER A 139 7.27 0.42 16.62
C SER A 139 7.50 1.92 16.86
#